data_88c83a77fdf008260f25a5089233e8a7
#
_entry.id   88c83a77fdf008260f25a5089233e8a7
#
_cell.length_a   1.000
_cell.length_b   1.000
_cell.length_c   1.000
_cell.angle_alpha   90.00
_cell.angle_beta   90.00
_cell.angle_gamma   90.00
#
_symmetry.space_group_name_H-M   'P 1'
#
loop_
_entity.id
_entity.type
_entity.pdbx_description
1 polymer ?
#
loop_
_entity_poly.entity_id
_entity_poly.type
_entity_poly.pdbx_seq_one_letter_code
_entity_poly.pdbx_strand_id
1 'polypeptide(L)'
;MSTMPASHGHSEACCNIPPVVSTGYVPKGSYEALGGMKTYTTGPEDATKGIIAVFDIFGYFPQTLQGADILAVGDKHQKYKVFLPDWFDGQPCPPEWYPPDTEQKQKDLGEWFGRNMPQGPAAKLPDYVAALQAAYPSITSWGLIGYCWGGKVAELVTSSSSNPFKIAAAVHPAMVDPSGAERISVPYIMLAAGEDPKEAVQVFESKLTVPHHVEIFDDQVHGWMAARADLSDSRVREEYTRGYKTVLEFFGKHWL
;
A
#
# COMPACT_ATOMS: atom_id res chain seq x y z
N MET A 1 -9.27 -6.36 26.82
CA MET A 1 -7.89 -6.16 26.36
C MET A 1 -7.67 -4.66 26.31
N SER A 2 -6.57 -4.14 26.83
CA SER A 2 -6.26 -2.72 26.70
C SER A 2 -5.93 -2.44 25.23
N THR A 3 -6.65 -1.55 24.61
CA THR A 3 -6.42 -1.13 23.22
C THR A 3 -5.75 0.23 23.22
N MET A 4 -4.83 0.43 22.31
CA MET A 4 -4.25 1.74 22.08
C MET A 4 -5.28 2.60 21.34
N PRO A 5 -5.57 3.84 21.83
CA PRO A 5 -6.44 4.75 21.07
C PRO A 5 -5.80 5.12 19.74
N ALA A 6 -6.63 5.52 18.79
CA ALA A 6 -6.16 6.04 17.50
C ALA A 6 -5.15 7.18 17.70
N SER A 7 -4.00 7.11 17.04
CA SER A 7 -2.92 8.08 17.17
C SER A 7 -2.38 8.50 15.81
N HIS A 8 -1.88 9.72 15.72
CA HIS A 8 -1.30 10.27 14.47
C HIS A 8 -2.21 10.10 13.23
N GLY A 9 -3.55 10.06 13.43
CA GLY A 9 -4.55 9.88 12.37
C GLY A 9 -4.82 8.42 11.98
N HIS A 10 -4.11 7.44 12.53
CA HIS A 10 -4.37 6.02 12.32
C HIS A 10 -5.66 5.57 13.03
N SER A 11 -6.39 4.60 12.47
CA SER A 11 -7.55 3.99 13.10
C SER A 11 -7.16 3.08 14.26
N GLU A 12 -8.12 2.75 15.14
CA GLU A 12 -7.88 1.76 16.20
C GLU A 12 -7.49 0.39 15.64
N ALA A 13 -8.07 -0.03 14.52
CA ALA A 13 -7.73 -1.27 13.84
C ALA A 13 -6.24 -1.27 13.42
N CYS A 14 -5.77 -0.19 12.81
CA CYS A 14 -4.36 -0.04 12.44
C CYS A 14 -3.42 -0.11 13.65
N CYS A 15 -3.83 0.45 14.80
CA CYS A 15 -3.01 0.51 16.01
C CYS A 15 -2.99 -0.79 16.82
N ASN A 16 -3.95 -1.70 16.68
CA ASN A 16 -4.15 -2.81 17.62
C ASN A 16 -4.06 -4.22 17.02
N ILE A 17 -4.30 -4.39 15.70
CA ILE A 17 -4.29 -5.71 15.07
C ILE A 17 -2.86 -6.14 14.76
N PRO A 18 -2.37 -7.29 15.28
CA PRO A 18 -1.03 -7.78 14.98
C PRO A 18 -0.92 -8.28 13.54
N PRO A 19 0.31 -8.32 12.96
CA PRO A 19 0.54 -9.00 11.70
C PRO A 19 0.43 -10.52 11.87
N VAL A 20 0.16 -11.22 10.77
CA VAL A 20 0.13 -12.68 10.70
C VAL A 20 1.47 -13.18 10.19
N VAL A 21 2.19 -13.96 11.00
CA VAL A 21 3.45 -14.58 10.56
C VAL A 21 3.13 -15.74 9.63
N SER A 22 3.32 -15.52 8.34
CA SER A 22 3.13 -16.53 7.29
C SER A 22 4.46 -17.22 6.96
N THR A 23 4.41 -18.52 6.69
CA THR A 23 5.59 -19.32 6.31
C THR A 23 5.36 -20.01 4.97
N GLY A 24 6.47 -20.29 4.25
CA GLY A 24 6.44 -21.13 3.04
C GLY A 24 6.31 -20.39 1.73
N TYR A 25 6.03 -19.09 1.72
CA TYR A 25 6.09 -18.31 0.47
C TYR A 25 7.55 -18.00 0.11
N VAL A 26 7.91 -18.26 -1.15
CA VAL A 26 9.21 -17.89 -1.70
C VAL A 26 9.00 -16.74 -2.70
N PRO A 27 9.49 -15.54 -2.40
CA PRO A 27 9.39 -14.39 -3.30
C PRO A 27 10.06 -14.67 -4.64
N LYS A 28 9.46 -14.19 -5.74
CA LYS A 28 9.92 -14.43 -7.11
C LYS A 28 10.90 -13.37 -7.62
N GLY A 29 10.94 -12.24 -6.94
CA GLY A 29 11.81 -11.12 -7.27
C GLY A 29 13.15 -11.13 -6.53
N SER A 30 13.87 -10.05 -6.63
CA SER A 30 15.17 -9.83 -5.99
C SER A 30 15.23 -8.47 -5.30
N TYR A 31 16.27 -8.27 -4.49
CA TYR A 31 16.52 -6.97 -3.85
C TYR A 31 17.65 -6.25 -4.56
N GLU A 32 17.43 -4.97 -4.85
CA GLU A 32 18.38 -4.07 -5.49
C GLU A 32 18.48 -2.76 -4.73
N ALA A 33 19.60 -2.03 -4.91
CA ALA A 33 19.72 -0.67 -4.43
C ALA A 33 19.34 0.30 -5.55
N LEU A 34 18.16 0.92 -5.43
CA LEU A 34 17.61 1.81 -6.45
C LEU A 34 17.23 3.16 -5.81
N GLY A 35 17.63 4.25 -6.43
CA GLY A 35 17.39 5.60 -5.89
C GLY A 35 17.90 5.80 -4.46
N GLY A 36 18.96 5.07 -4.07
CA GLY A 36 19.52 5.10 -2.72
C GLY A 36 18.78 4.26 -1.68
N MET A 37 17.75 3.52 -2.08
CA MET A 37 16.95 2.67 -1.17
C MET A 37 17.07 1.19 -1.56
N LYS A 38 17.09 0.30 -0.56
CA LYS A 38 16.86 -1.13 -0.78
C LYS A 38 15.45 -1.30 -1.35
N THR A 39 15.33 -1.98 -2.48
CA THR A 39 14.07 -2.14 -3.18
C THR A 39 13.89 -3.60 -3.58
N TYR A 40 12.76 -4.20 -3.22
CA TYR A 40 12.34 -5.46 -3.81
C TYR A 40 11.78 -5.19 -5.20
N THR A 41 12.29 -5.94 -6.21
CA THR A 41 11.87 -5.81 -7.60
C THR A 41 11.36 -7.15 -8.12
N THR A 42 10.27 -7.13 -8.87
CA THR A 42 9.69 -8.33 -9.49
C THR A 42 9.01 -7.99 -10.82
N GLY A 43 8.79 -8.98 -11.65
CA GLY A 43 8.21 -8.82 -12.99
C GLY A 43 9.25 -8.74 -14.11
N PRO A 44 8.80 -8.75 -15.37
CA PRO A 44 9.68 -8.86 -16.53
C PRO A 44 10.52 -7.60 -16.76
N GLU A 45 11.73 -7.78 -17.30
CA GLU A 45 12.67 -6.68 -17.57
C GLU A 45 12.24 -5.80 -18.75
N ASP A 46 11.44 -6.34 -19.65
CA ASP A 46 10.93 -5.66 -20.84
C ASP A 46 9.58 -4.96 -20.61
N ALA A 47 9.11 -4.88 -19.36
CA ALA A 47 7.89 -4.16 -19.02
C ALA A 47 8.01 -2.68 -19.39
N THR A 48 6.93 -2.13 -19.95
CA THR A 48 6.82 -0.70 -20.30
C THR A 48 6.06 0.12 -19.27
N LYS A 49 5.41 -0.55 -18.32
CA LYS A 49 4.69 0.05 -17.20
C LYS A 49 5.30 -0.43 -15.88
N GLY A 50 5.59 0.51 -14.98
CA GLY A 50 6.11 0.24 -13.65
C GLY A 50 5.10 0.54 -12.55
N ILE A 51 5.00 -0.32 -11.54
CA ILE A 51 4.20 -0.07 -10.34
C ILE A 51 5.15 0.14 -9.17
N ILE A 52 5.00 1.27 -8.47
CA ILE A 52 5.59 1.42 -7.14
C ILE A 52 4.58 0.96 -6.11
N ALA A 53 4.98 0.03 -5.26
CA ALA A 53 4.20 -0.42 -4.13
C ALA A 53 4.79 0.16 -2.84
N VAL A 54 3.93 0.76 -2.02
CA VAL A 54 4.30 1.31 -0.70
C VAL A 54 3.62 0.45 0.36
N PHE A 55 4.41 -0.29 1.09
CA PHE A 55 3.95 -1.28 2.07
C PHE A 55 3.25 -0.63 3.28
N ASP A 56 2.68 -1.47 4.13
CA ASP A 56 2.20 -1.09 5.45
C ASP A 56 3.36 -0.89 6.44
N ILE A 57 3.06 -0.61 7.68
CA ILE A 57 4.06 -0.33 8.72
C ILE A 57 5.02 -1.50 9.02
N PHE A 58 4.69 -2.72 8.60
CA PHE A 58 5.50 -3.92 8.86
C PHE A 58 6.54 -4.21 7.77
N GLY A 59 6.54 -3.46 6.67
CA GLY A 59 7.57 -3.59 5.63
C GLY A 59 7.45 -4.86 4.78
N TYR A 60 8.56 -5.56 4.60
CA TYR A 60 8.65 -6.74 3.74
C TYR A 60 8.08 -8.01 4.38
N PHE A 61 6.76 -8.07 4.51
CA PHE A 61 6.08 -9.30 4.91
C PHE A 61 5.86 -10.25 3.72
N PRO A 62 5.82 -11.58 3.95
CA PRO A 62 5.61 -12.55 2.87
C PRO A 62 4.37 -12.28 2.03
N GLN A 63 3.26 -11.90 2.67
CA GLN A 63 2.01 -11.58 1.99
C GLN A 63 2.13 -10.34 1.10
N THR A 64 2.87 -9.33 1.54
CA THR A 64 3.12 -8.10 0.77
C THR A 64 4.01 -8.39 -0.44
N LEU A 65 5.06 -9.21 -0.27
CA LEU A 65 5.91 -9.66 -1.37
C LEU A 65 5.14 -10.53 -2.37
N GLN A 66 4.28 -11.44 -1.89
CA GLN A 66 3.39 -12.23 -2.73
C GLN A 66 2.43 -11.34 -3.53
N GLY A 67 1.90 -10.30 -2.92
CA GLY A 67 1.07 -9.31 -3.59
C GLY A 67 1.81 -8.56 -4.71
N ALA A 68 3.06 -8.16 -4.47
CA ALA A 68 3.90 -7.55 -5.50
C ALA A 68 4.12 -8.50 -6.69
N ASP A 69 4.37 -9.79 -6.41
CA ASP A 69 4.52 -10.82 -7.45
C ASP A 69 3.21 -11.05 -8.24
N ILE A 70 2.06 -10.98 -7.57
CA ILE A 70 0.74 -11.05 -8.25
C ILE A 70 0.54 -9.84 -9.15
N LEU A 71 0.83 -8.63 -8.69
CA LEU A 71 0.72 -7.41 -9.49
C LEU A 71 1.59 -7.50 -10.74
N ALA A 72 2.79 -8.06 -10.64
CA ALA A 72 3.73 -8.15 -11.75
C ALA A 72 3.21 -8.99 -12.93
N VAL A 73 2.52 -10.09 -12.65
CA VAL A 73 2.18 -11.09 -13.69
C VAL A 73 0.72 -11.56 -13.67
N GLY A 74 -0.10 -11.05 -12.77
CA GLY A 74 -1.50 -11.49 -12.58
C GLY A 74 -2.45 -11.06 -13.71
N ASP A 75 -2.14 -9.97 -14.41
CA ASP A 75 -2.90 -9.57 -15.60
C ASP A 75 -2.46 -10.39 -16.82
N LYS A 76 -3.43 -10.89 -17.58
CA LYS A 76 -3.16 -11.69 -18.79
C LYS A 76 -2.68 -10.84 -19.97
N HIS A 77 -3.05 -9.56 -20.01
CA HIS A 77 -2.84 -8.67 -21.14
C HIS A 77 -1.70 -7.68 -20.90
N GLN A 78 -1.39 -7.38 -19.65
CA GLN A 78 -0.35 -6.45 -19.27
C GLN A 78 0.55 -7.03 -18.18
N LYS A 79 1.85 -6.91 -18.35
CA LYS A 79 2.86 -7.22 -17.33
C LYS A 79 3.45 -5.94 -16.79
N TYR A 80 3.72 -5.92 -15.50
CA TYR A 80 4.28 -4.77 -14.82
C TYR A 80 5.63 -5.11 -14.19
N LYS A 81 6.57 -4.19 -14.23
CA LYS A 81 7.73 -4.23 -13.33
C LYS A 81 7.30 -3.58 -12.02
N VAL A 82 7.39 -4.29 -10.91
CA VAL A 82 6.94 -3.83 -9.59
C VAL A 82 8.15 -3.55 -8.72
N PHE A 83 8.12 -2.39 -8.06
CA PHE A 83 9.16 -1.90 -7.18
C PHE A 83 8.57 -1.65 -5.80
N LEU A 84 9.15 -2.24 -4.77
CA LEU A 84 8.75 -2.10 -3.38
C LEU A 84 9.93 -1.56 -2.57
N PRO A 85 10.14 -0.22 -2.54
CA PRO A 85 11.26 0.40 -1.83
C PRO A 85 11.09 0.37 -0.31
N ASP A 86 12.20 0.28 0.42
CA ASP A 86 12.23 0.30 1.87
C ASP A 86 12.20 1.74 2.41
N TRP A 87 11.03 2.22 2.72
CA TRP A 87 10.81 3.56 3.27
C TRP A 87 11.24 3.71 4.73
N PHE A 88 11.54 2.60 5.42
CA PHE A 88 11.89 2.60 6.85
C PHE A 88 13.38 2.32 7.10
N ASP A 89 14.19 2.22 6.04
CA ASP A 89 15.63 1.96 6.14
C ASP A 89 15.98 0.74 7.02
N GLY A 90 15.24 -0.36 6.81
CA GLY A 90 15.38 -1.60 7.57
C GLY A 90 14.79 -1.55 8.99
N GLN A 91 14.05 -0.50 9.34
CA GLN A 91 13.45 -0.31 10.66
C GLN A 91 11.91 -0.21 10.59
N PRO A 92 11.21 -1.21 10.03
CA PRO A 92 9.76 -1.24 10.07
C PRO A 92 9.26 -1.33 11.52
N CYS A 93 7.96 -1.16 11.69
CA CYS A 93 7.34 -1.34 13.01
C CYS A 93 7.52 -2.78 13.50
N PRO A 94 8.13 -3.02 14.67
CA PRO A 94 8.34 -4.36 15.21
C PRO A 94 7.02 -5.08 15.49
N PRO A 95 6.80 -6.30 14.95
CA PRO A 95 5.58 -7.07 15.20
C PRO A 95 5.31 -7.38 16.68
N GLU A 96 6.36 -7.50 17.48
CA GLU A 96 6.28 -7.77 18.93
C GLU A 96 5.66 -6.63 19.74
N TRP A 97 5.51 -5.44 19.15
CA TRP A 97 4.75 -4.35 19.78
C TRP A 97 3.23 -4.55 19.66
N TYR A 98 2.78 -5.55 18.89
CA TYR A 98 1.38 -5.87 18.69
C TYR A 98 0.95 -7.16 19.40
N PRO A 99 -0.20 -7.16 20.08
CA PRO A 99 -1.01 -5.98 20.38
C PRO A 99 -0.29 -5.04 21.36
N PRO A 100 -0.54 -3.72 21.33
CA PRO A 100 0.06 -2.76 22.26
C PRO A 100 -0.65 -2.79 23.63
N ASP A 101 -0.46 -3.89 24.34
CA ASP A 101 -1.12 -4.24 25.61
C ASP A 101 -0.44 -3.68 26.85
N THR A 102 0.71 -3.01 26.70
CA THR A 102 1.44 -2.33 27.77
C THR A 102 1.68 -0.86 27.44
N GLU A 103 1.83 -0.01 28.46
CA GLU A 103 2.16 1.40 28.30
C GLU A 103 3.46 1.62 27.50
N GLN A 104 4.45 0.73 27.71
CA GLN A 104 5.71 0.82 26.97
C GLN A 104 5.52 0.57 25.47
N LYS A 105 4.79 -0.49 25.09
CA LYS A 105 4.49 -0.77 23.68
C LYS A 105 3.68 0.35 23.03
N GLN A 106 2.71 0.92 23.74
CA GLN A 106 1.92 2.05 23.26
C GLN A 106 2.79 3.29 23.03
N LYS A 107 3.71 3.58 23.94
CA LYS A 107 4.68 4.65 23.81
C LYS A 107 5.60 4.43 22.62
N ASP A 108 6.22 3.24 22.52
CA ASP A 108 7.17 2.91 21.45
C ASP A 108 6.50 2.98 20.08
N LEU A 109 5.28 2.47 19.97
CA LEU A 109 4.48 2.53 18.75
C LEU A 109 4.10 3.98 18.40
N GLY A 110 3.68 4.80 19.36
CA GLY A 110 3.39 6.21 19.17
C GLY A 110 4.62 7.00 18.70
N GLU A 111 5.78 6.75 19.29
CA GLU A 111 7.05 7.36 18.88
C GLU A 111 7.46 6.92 17.46
N TRP A 112 7.22 5.65 17.11
CA TRP A 112 7.48 5.13 15.77
C TRP A 112 6.60 5.83 14.74
N PHE A 113 5.30 5.96 14.98
CA PHE A 113 4.39 6.70 14.10
C PHE A 113 4.82 8.16 13.95
N GLY A 114 5.20 8.82 15.03
CA GLY A 114 5.66 10.21 15.00
C GLY A 114 6.90 10.43 14.12
N ARG A 115 7.80 9.44 14.05
CA ARG A 115 8.99 9.50 13.20
C ARG A 115 8.74 9.10 11.73
N ASN A 116 7.71 8.30 11.49
CA ASN A 116 7.44 7.70 10.18
C ASN A 116 6.15 8.27 9.57
N MET A 117 6.06 9.59 9.51
CA MET A 117 4.92 10.27 8.90
C MET A 117 4.91 10.10 7.37
N PRO A 118 3.73 9.85 6.72
CA PRO A 118 3.63 9.55 5.29
C PRO A 118 4.02 10.72 4.37
N GLN A 119 4.06 11.95 4.89
CA GLN A 119 4.45 13.15 4.14
C GLN A 119 5.89 13.07 3.62
N GLY A 120 6.80 12.48 4.39
CA GLY A 120 8.21 12.33 4.00
C GLY A 120 8.36 11.49 2.73
N PRO A 121 7.89 10.25 2.70
CA PRO A 121 7.86 9.42 1.49
C PRO A 121 7.07 10.03 0.33
N ALA A 122 5.91 10.63 0.59
CA ALA A 122 5.13 11.27 -0.46
C ALA A 122 5.91 12.39 -1.18
N ALA A 123 6.69 13.18 -0.43
CA ALA A 123 7.55 14.21 -1.01
C ALA A 123 8.75 13.66 -1.80
N LYS A 124 9.27 12.47 -1.44
CA LYS A 124 10.43 11.83 -2.09
C LYS A 124 10.05 10.98 -3.31
N LEU A 125 8.81 10.56 -3.43
CA LEU A 125 8.36 9.67 -4.51
C LEU A 125 8.63 10.21 -5.93
N PRO A 126 8.43 11.51 -6.25
CA PRO A 126 8.76 12.03 -7.58
C PRO A 126 10.25 11.85 -7.95
N ASP A 127 11.16 12.13 -7.03
CA ASP A 127 12.60 11.97 -7.24
C ASP A 127 12.98 10.48 -7.36
N TYR A 128 12.33 9.63 -6.58
CA TYR A 128 12.52 8.18 -6.66
C TYR A 128 12.06 7.63 -8.02
N VAL A 129 10.91 8.08 -8.54
CA VAL A 129 10.45 7.73 -9.89
C VAL A 129 11.46 8.18 -10.95
N ALA A 130 12.02 9.39 -10.83
CA ALA A 130 13.04 9.88 -11.76
C ALA A 130 14.30 9.00 -11.74
N ALA A 131 14.75 8.56 -10.56
CA ALA A 131 15.86 7.62 -10.44
C ALA A 131 15.55 6.26 -11.07
N LEU A 132 14.34 5.74 -10.90
CA LEU A 132 13.90 4.51 -11.55
C LEU A 132 13.80 4.65 -13.08
N GLN A 133 13.32 5.78 -13.59
CA GLN A 133 13.29 6.05 -15.03
C GLN A 133 14.69 6.03 -15.66
N ALA A 134 15.69 6.52 -14.93
CA ALA A 134 17.08 6.45 -15.39
C ALA A 134 17.62 5.01 -15.41
N ALA A 135 17.24 4.19 -14.42
CA ALA A 135 17.68 2.79 -14.32
C ALA A 135 16.90 1.86 -15.28
N TYR A 136 15.64 2.14 -15.53
CA TYR A 136 14.71 1.33 -16.34
C TYR A 136 14.08 2.20 -17.46
N PRO A 137 14.83 2.58 -18.50
CA PRO A 137 14.35 3.49 -19.55
C PRO A 137 13.22 2.89 -20.41
N SER A 138 13.00 1.58 -20.37
CA SER A 138 11.85 0.92 -21.02
C SER A 138 10.53 1.27 -20.36
N ILE A 139 10.54 1.63 -19.07
CA ILE A 139 9.33 1.97 -18.33
C ILE A 139 8.97 3.44 -18.61
N THR A 140 7.91 3.64 -19.35
CA THR A 140 7.46 4.97 -19.78
C THR A 140 6.24 5.49 -19.01
N SER A 141 5.63 4.65 -18.18
CA SER A 141 4.42 5.00 -17.44
C SER A 141 4.42 4.34 -16.05
N TRP A 142 3.99 5.09 -15.03
CA TRP A 142 4.09 4.70 -13.64
C TRP A 142 2.73 4.68 -12.96
N GLY A 143 2.45 3.58 -12.22
CA GLY A 143 1.33 3.42 -11.32
C GLY A 143 1.82 3.32 -9.87
N LEU A 144 0.90 3.53 -8.95
CA LEU A 144 1.15 3.50 -7.51
C LEU A 144 0.14 2.61 -6.81
N ILE A 145 0.59 1.79 -5.87
CA ILE A 145 -0.28 1.12 -4.91
C ILE A 145 0.26 1.31 -3.51
N GLY A 146 -0.60 1.67 -2.58
CA GLY A 146 -0.24 1.85 -1.17
C GLY A 146 -1.12 1.03 -0.25
N TYR A 147 -0.51 0.38 0.75
CA TYR A 147 -1.17 -0.45 1.75
C TYR A 147 -1.16 0.25 3.11
N CYS A 148 -2.29 0.35 3.80
CA CYS A 148 -2.39 0.95 5.13
C CYS A 148 -1.77 2.38 5.15
N TRP A 149 -0.67 2.56 5.84
CA TRP A 149 0.16 3.76 5.86
C TRP A 149 0.59 4.19 4.43
N GLY A 150 0.96 3.24 3.58
CA GLY A 150 1.26 3.48 2.17
C GLY A 150 0.06 3.99 1.37
N GLY A 151 -1.17 3.65 1.77
CA GLY A 151 -2.39 4.21 1.19
C GLY A 151 -2.50 5.72 1.40
N LYS A 152 -2.08 6.22 2.58
CA LYS A 152 -1.98 7.67 2.81
C LYS A 152 -0.87 8.32 1.99
N VAL A 153 0.26 7.64 1.80
CA VAL A 153 1.32 8.12 0.89
C VAL A 153 0.78 8.26 -0.53
N ALA A 154 0.00 7.27 -1.01
CA ALA A 154 -0.61 7.32 -2.35
C ALA A 154 -1.59 8.49 -2.49
N GLU A 155 -2.45 8.73 -1.50
CA GLU A 155 -3.35 9.89 -1.48
C GLU A 155 -2.57 11.22 -1.58
N LEU A 156 -1.56 11.39 -0.72
CA LEU A 156 -0.77 12.63 -0.65
C LEU A 156 -0.06 12.95 -1.96
N VAL A 157 0.60 11.97 -2.58
CA VAL A 157 1.35 12.23 -3.82
C VAL A 157 0.42 12.45 -5.01
N THR A 158 -0.69 11.72 -5.11
CA THR A 158 -1.65 11.87 -6.23
C THR A 158 -2.49 13.15 -6.14
N SER A 159 -2.55 13.74 -4.95
CA SER A 159 -3.15 15.06 -4.70
C SER A 159 -2.18 16.23 -4.90
N SER A 160 -0.90 15.94 -5.18
CA SER A 160 0.14 16.95 -5.39
C SER A 160 0.28 17.32 -6.86
N SER A 161 0.67 18.56 -7.13
CA SER A 161 0.99 19.03 -8.50
C SER A 161 2.25 18.36 -9.09
N SER A 162 3.10 17.76 -8.25
CA SER A 162 4.30 17.01 -8.66
C SER A 162 4.04 15.52 -8.87
N ASN A 163 2.78 15.07 -8.92
CA ASN A 163 2.41 13.67 -9.10
C ASN A 163 2.98 13.06 -10.41
N PRO A 164 3.87 12.04 -10.34
CA PRO A 164 4.42 11.39 -11.52
C PRO A 164 3.57 10.21 -12.03
N PHE A 165 2.56 9.79 -11.28
CA PHE A 165 1.78 8.59 -11.56
C PHE A 165 0.62 8.84 -12.51
N LYS A 166 0.20 7.81 -13.23
CA LYS A 166 -0.95 7.81 -14.15
C LYS A 166 -2.18 7.13 -13.59
N ILE A 167 -2.01 6.34 -12.52
CA ILE A 167 -3.05 5.60 -11.84
C ILE A 167 -2.60 5.31 -10.41
N ALA A 168 -3.53 5.17 -9.48
CA ALA A 168 -3.20 4.80 -8.11
C ALA A 168 -4.24 3.90 -7.45
N ALA A 169 -3.78 3.13 -6.47
CA ALA A 169 -4.58 2.30 -5.59
C ALA A 169 -4.22 2.57 -4.12
N ALA A 170 -5.23 2.64 -3.27
CA ALA A 170 -5.08 2.60 -1.81
C ALA A 170 -5.83 1.40 -1.26
N VAL A 171 -5.13 0.52 -0.56
CA VAL A 171 -5.67 -0.74 -0.05
C VAL A 171 -5.67 -0.69 1.47
N HIS A 172 -6.84 -0.93 2.09
CA HIS A 172 -7.08 -0.74 3.53
C HIS A 172 -6.37 0.50 4.08
N PRO A 173 -6.65 1.70 3.51
CA PRO A 173 -5.84 2.88 3.80
C PRO A 173 -5.97 3.33 5.25
N ALA A 174 -4.84 3.65 5.87
CA ALA A 174 -4.84 4.38 7.13
C ALA A 174 -5.09 5.89 6.87
N MET A 175 -5.55 6.60 7.88
CA MET A 175 -5.67 8.07 7.85
C MET A 175 -6.50 8.60 6.66
N VAL A 176 -7.62 7.94 6.34
CA VAL A 176 -8.52 8.38 5.27
C VAL A 176 -8.98 9.82 5.55
N ASP A 177 -8.62 10.74 4.67
CA ASP A 177 -8.98 12.14 4.79
C ASP A 177 -9.78 12.61 3.56
N PRO A 178 -11.10 12.78 3.70
CA PRO A 178 -11.94 13.24 2.60
C PRO A 178 -11.55 14.61 2.03
N SER A 179 -10.80 15.43 2.77
CA SER A 179 -10.37 16.75 2.26
C SER A 179 -9.33 16.66 1.15
N GLY A 180 -8.63 15.52 1.03
CA GLY A 180 -7.65 15.25 -0.02
C GLY A 180 -8.27 14.79 -1.34
N ALA A 181 -9.44 14.16 -1.30
CA ALA A 181 -10.02 13.43 -2.42
C ALA A 181 -10.24 14.28 -3.69
N GLU A 182 -10.72 15.52 -3.55
CA GLU A 182 -10.99 16.43 -4.67
C GLU A 182 -9.73 16.81 -5.48
N ARG A 183 -8.54 16.69 -4.86
CA ARG A 183 -7.26 17.03 -5.49
C ARG A 183 -6.59 15.86 -6.17
N ILE A 184 -7.09 14.63 -5.99
CA ILE A 184 -6.56 13.47 -6.67
C ILE A 184 -6.73 13.66 -8.18
N SER A 185 -5.63 13.55 -8.91
CA SER A 185 -5.54 13.95 -10.32
C SER A 185 -5.47 12.79 -11.32
N VAL A 186 -5.56 11.55 -10.83
CA VAL A 186 -5.43 10.32 -11.65
C VAL A 186 -6.53 9.32 -11.31
N PRO A 187 -6.89 8.38 -12.19
CA PRO A 187 -7.78 7.29 -11.84
C PRO A 187 -7.36 6.62 -10.53
N TYR A 188 -8.32 6.42 -9.62
CA TYR A 188 -8.05 6.03 -8.25
C TYR A 188 -8.94 4.89 -7.78
N ILE A 189 -8.36 3.80 -7.28
CA ILE A 189 -9.11 2.73 -6.65
C ILE A 189 -8.81 2.68 -5.15
N MET A 190 -9.85 2.51 -4.32
CA MET A 190 -9.71 2.29 -2.89
C MET A 190 -10.44 1.00 -2.49
N LEU A 191 -9.71 0.08 -1.88
CA LEU A 191 -10.27 -1.15 -1.30
C LEU A 191 -10.12 -1.08 0.21
N ALA A 192 -11.18 -0.67 0.90
CA ALA A 192 -11.19 -0.54 2.36
C ALA A 192 -11.51 -1.87 3.05
N ALA A 193 -11.11 -2.02 4.29
CA ALA A 193 -11.51 -3.13 5.15
C ALA A 193 -12.82 -2.84 5.90
N GLY A 194 -13.46 -3.86 6.46
CA GLY A 194 -14.68 -3.72 7.24
C GLY A 194 -14.52 -2.88 8.52
N GLU A 195 -13.31 -2.82 9.05
CA GLU A 195 -12.93 -2.05 10.25
C GLU A 195 -12.44 -0.64 9.92
N ASP A 196 -12.24 -0.30 8.65
CA ASP A 196 -11.85 1.06 8.25
C ASP A 196 -13.04 2.02 8.46
N PRO A 197 -12.80 3.33 8.67
CA PRO A 197 -13.85 4.29 9.01
C PRO A 197 -14.80 4.50 7.80
N LYS A 198 -15.87 3.69 7.71
CA LYS A 198 -16.81 3.62 6.58
C LYS A 198 -17.35 4.97 6.15
N GLU A 199 -17.74 5.82 7.12
CA GLU A 199 -18.24 7.17 6.81
C GLU A 199 -17.18 8.02 6.11
N ALA A 200 -15.93 7.99 6.59
CA ALA A 200 -14.84 8.72 5.95
C ALA A 200 -14.55 8.19 4.53
N VAL A 201 -14.62 6.86 4.32
CA VAL A 201 -14.46 6.22 3.01
C VAL A 201 -15.56 6.69 2.04
N GLN A 202 -16.83 6.68 2.47
CA GLN A 202 -17.97 7.13 1.65
C GLN A 202 -17.88 8.62 1.31
N VAL A 203 -17.50 9.47 2.28
CA VAL A 203 -17.31 10.90 2.02
C VAL A 203 -16.13 11.12 1.08
N PHE A 204 -15.03 10.36 1.24
CA PHE A 204 -13.89 10.39 0.34
C PHE A 204 -14.31 10.05 -1.10
N GLU A 205 -15.04 8.94 -1.30
CA GLU A 205 -15.57 8.53 -2.61
C GLU A 205 -16.41 9.62 -3.24
N SER A 206 -17.34 10.21 -2.48
CA SER A 206 -18.26 11.26 -2.98
C SER A 206 -17.54 12.52 -3.49
N LYS A 207 -16.28 12.73 -3.09
CA LYS A 207 -15.46 13.87 -3.48
C LYS A 207 -14.46 13.57 -4.61
N LEU A 208 -14.31 12.32 -5.01
CA LEU A 208 -13.46 11.97 -6.14
C LEU A 208 -14.06 12.49 -7.45
N THR A 209 -13.26 13.23 -8.20
CA THR A 209 -13.66 13.81 -9.50
C THR A 209 -13.09 13.06 -10.71
N VAL A 210 -12.22 12.09 -10.45
CA VAL A 210 -11.55 11.24 -11.45
C VAL A 210 -12.27 9.90 -11.63
N PRO A 211 -12.00 9.12 -12.67
CA PRO A 211 -12.46 7.73 -12.73
C PRO A 211 -12.02 6.98 -11.49
N HIS A 212 -12.97 6.37 -10.78
CA HIS A 212 -12.67 5.70 -9.52
C HIS A 212 -13.49 4.43 -9.31
N HIS A 213 -13.03 3.62 -8.36
CA HIS A 213 -13.75 2.50 -7.78
C HIS A 213 -13.43 2.47 -6.28
N VAL A 214 -14.47 2.44 -5.46
CA VAL A 214 -14.32 2.31 -4.00
C VAL A 214 -15.17 1.12 -3.54
N GLU A 215 -14.55 0.20 -2.81
CA GLU A 215 -15.23 -0.99 -2.29
C GLU A 215 -14.80 -1.23 -0.84
N ILE A 216 -15.76 -1.61 0.01
CA ILE A 216 -15.51 -2.01 1.40
C ILE A 216 -15.64 -3.52 1.50
N PHE A 217 -14.60 -4.20 1.89
CA PHE A 217 -14.53 -5.63 2.16
C PHE A 217 -14.96 -5.86 3.62
N ASP A 218 -16.28 -5.93 3.84
CA ASP A 218 -16.90 -5.87 5.16
C ASP A 218 -16.47 -6.98 6.12
N ASP A 219 -16.08 -8.13 5.61
CA ASP A 219 -15.64 -9.30 6.38
C ASP A 219 -14.10 -9.41 6.51
N GLN A 220 -13.37 -8.40 6.01
CA GLN A 220 -11.92 -8.40 6.07
C GLN A 220 -11.39 -7.40 7.11
N VAL A 221 -10.31 -7.80 7.80
CA VAL A 221 -9.62 -6.94 8.78
C VAL A 221 -8.73 -5.91 8.09
N HIS A 222 -8.45 -4.80 8.74
CA HIS A 222 -7.46 -3.83 8.25
C HIS A 222 -6.10 -4.50 8.07
N GLY A 223 -5.53 -4.45 6.86
CA GLY A 223 -4.27 -5.12 6.52
C GLY A 223 -4.42 -6.44 5.75
N TRP A 224 -5.63 -6.83 5.37
CA TRP A 224 -5.97 -8.10 4.74
C TRP A 224 -5.31 -8.39 3.39
N MET A 225 -4.80 -7.39 2.68
CA MET A 225 -4.00 -7.57 1.46
C MET A 225 -2.49 -7.42 1.70
N ALA A 226 -2.04 -7.31 2.95
CA ALA A 226 -0.64 -7.15 3.32
C ALA A 226 -0.32 -7.99 4.56
N ALA A 227 0.43 -7.48 5.53
CA ALA A 227 0.99 -8.24 6.65
C ALA A 227 -0.05 -8.94 7.55
N ARG A 228 -1.32 -8.54 7.52
CA ARG A 228 -2.39 -9.15 8.34
C ARG A 228 -3.23 -10.19 7.59
N ALA A 229 -2.90 -10.49 6.33
CA ALA A 229 -3.58 -11.54 5.58
C ALA A 229 -3.24 -12.93 6.14
N ASP A 230 -4.20 -13.59 6.78
CA ASP A 230 -4.06 -15.01 7.12
C ASP A 230 -4.41 -15.86 5.89
N LEU A 231 -3.40 -16.13 5.06
CA LEU A 231 -3.60 -16.91 3.83
C LEU A 231 -3.82 -18.42 4.09
N SER A 232 -3.77 -18.90 5.34
CA SER A 232 -4.21 -20.23 5.71
C SER A 232 -5.74 -20.32 5.79
N ASP A 233 -6.41 -19.22 6.13
CA ASP A 233 -7.87 -19.11 6.06
C ASP A 233 -8.33 -19.01 4.60
N SER A 234 -9.29 -19.86 4.24
CA SER A 234 -9.78 -19.93 2.85
C SER A 234 -10.52 -18.67 2.42
N ARG A 235 -11.27 -18.04 3.33
CA ARG A 235 -12.04 -16.82 3.03
C ARG A 235 -11.11 -15.62 2.87
N VAL A 236 -10.13 -15.46 3.75
CA VAL A 236 -9.11 -14.40 3.63
C VAL A 236 -8.32 -14.57 2.34
N ARG A 237 -7.91 -15.80 2.00
CA ARG A 237 -7.17 -16.07 0.75
C ARG A 237 -8.01 -15.78 -0.50
N GLU A 238 -9.31 -16.09 -0.49
CA GLU A 238 -10.24 -15.77 -1.58
C GLU A 238 -10.31 -14.25 -1.77
N GLU A 239 -10.57 -13.50 -0.71
CA GLU A 239 -10.69 -12.04 -0.78
C GLU A 239 -9.36 -11.36 -1.11
N TYR A 240 -8.24 -11.84 -0.57
CA TYR A 240 -6.90 -11.39 -0.95
C TYR A 240 -6.70 -11.52 -2.47
N THR A 241 -7.05 -12.67 -3.03
CA THR A 241 -6.95 -12.91 -4.48
C THR A 241 -7.89 -12.01 -5.27
N ARG A 242 -9.13 -11.84 -4.79
CA ARG A 242 -10.14 -10.97 -5.38
C ARG A 242 -9.69 -9.50 -5.36
N GLY A 243 -9.14 -9.03 -4.25
CA GLY A 243 -8.62 -7.67 -4.13
C GLY A 243 -7.55 -7.34 -5.16
N TYR A 244 -6.53 -8.20 -5.31
CA TYR A 244 -5.51 -8.01 -6.34
C TYR A 244 -6.08 -8.07 -7.76
N LYS A 245 -7.03 -8.96 -8.02
CA LYS A 245 -7.73 -9.03 -9.30
C LYS A 245 -8.49 -7.74 -9.59
N THR A 246 -9.23 -7.19 -8.61
CA THR A 246 -9.97 -5.94 -8.74
C THR A 246 -9.03 -4.75 -9.04
N VAL A 247 -7.87 -4.68 -8.37
CA VAL A 247 -6.84 -3.66 -8.68
C VAL A 247 -6.33 -3.80 -10.12
N LEU A 248 -5.98 -5.02 -10.54
CA LEU A 248 -5.47 -5.26 -11.90
C LEU A 248 -6.51 -4.98 -12.99
N GLU A 249 -7.78 -5.33 -12.77
CA GLU A 249 -8.89 -5.02 -13.69
C GLU A 249 -9.10 -3.50 -13.79
N PHE A 250 -9.05 -2.77 -12.67
CA PHE A 250 -9.12 -1.32 -12.66
C PHE A 250 -7.93 -0.69 -13.40
N PHE A 251 -6.72 -1.18 -13.15
CA PHE A 251 -5.51 -0.72 -13.84
C PHE A 251 -5.60 -1.00 -15.34
N GLY A 252 -5.99 -2.20 -15.74
CA GLY A 252 -6.17 -2.57 -17.15
C GLY A 252 -7.19 -1.69 -17.88
N LYS A 253 -8.24 -1.24 -17.18
CA LYS A 253 -9.30 -0.39 -17.74
C LYS A 253 -8.92 1.09 -17.85
N HIS A 254 -8.18 1.62 -16.88
CA HIS A 254 -8.00 3.07 -16.71
C HIS A 254 -6.56 3.54 -16.88
N TRP A 255 -5.59 2.65 -16.99
CA TRP A 255 -4.19 3.00 -17.23
C TRP A 255 -3.85 2.88 -18.71
N LEU A 256 -4.14 3.92 -19.46
CA LEU A 256 -3.88 4.04 -20.89
C LEU A 256 -2.41 4.41 -21.18
#